data_5ff7cb16deddfb40dad15df134eed765
#
_entry.id   5ff7cb16deddfb40dad15df134eed765
#
_cell.length_a   1.000
_cell.length_b   1.000
_cell.length_c   1.000
_cell.angle_alpha   90.00
_cell.angle_beta   90.00
_cell.angle_gamma   90.00
#
_symmetry.space_group_name_H-M   'P 1'
#
loop_
_entity.id
_entity.type
_entity.pdbx_description
1 polymer ?
#
loop_
_entity_poly.entity_id
_entity_poly.type
_entity_poly.pdbx_seq_one_letter_code
_entity_poly.pdbx_strand_id
1 'polypeptide(L)'
;MTQLYNIQDSIQDLPEVMEMIYQEWGQFFTKPAEQKKAEIKNAILQKNDFPQIYVVKQNDVVVASFTIKQKDLDDCDLSPWLACVVVKKQYRGKGYGRQLLEYIKTICEKYPQMYLFTTLENFYEKIGFEYIKDINHNGEINKLYIRKTKV
;
A
#
# COMPACT_ATOMS: atom_id res chain seq x y z
N MET A 1 13.97 13.70 -9.00
CA MET A 1 13.85 13.37 -7.57
C MET A 1 12.39 13.22 -7.19
N THR A 2 12.05 12.15 -6.47
CA THR A 2 10.67 11.91 -6.02
C THR A 2 10.45 12.50 -4.64
N GLN A 3 9.17 12.70 -4.30
CA GLN A 3 8.74 13.12 -2.97
C GLN A 3 7.57 12.26 -2.51
N LEU A 4 7.50 12.04 -1.20
CA LEU A 4 6.43 11.27 -0.57
C LEU A 4 5.44 12.21 0.10
N TYR A 5 4.14 11.96 -0.13
CA TYR A 5 3.06 12.71 0.50
C TYR A 5 2.07 11.75 1.14
N ASN A 6 1.51 12.12 2.29
CA ASN A 6 0.30 11.47 2.78
C ASN A 6 -0.88 12.05 2.00
N ILE A 7 -1.84 11.21 1.62
CA ILE A 7 -2.99 11.65 0.80
C ILE A 7 -3.79 12.76 1.46
N GLN A 8 -3.81 12.84 2.79
CA GLN A 8 -4.52 13.92 3.49
C GLN A 8 -3.92 15.30 3.18
N ASP A 9 -2.63 15.35 2.85
CA ASP A 9 -1.93 16.58 2.47
C ASP A 9 -1.91 16.79 0.95
N SER A 10 -2.50 15.88 0.20
CA SER A 10 -2.50 15.85 -1.27
C SER A 10 -3.81 15.25 -1.79
N ILE A 11 -4.93 15.68 -1.21
CA ILE A 11 -6.25 15.09 -1.46
C ILE A 11 -6.67 15.18 -2.93
N GLN A 12 -6.16 16.15 -3.66
CA GLN A 12 -6.42 16.32 -5.08
C GLN A 12 -5.88 15.13 -5.91
N ASP A 13 -4.95 14.35 -5.37
CA ASP A 13 -4.39 13.19 -6.05
C ASP A 13 -5.21 11.90 -5.81
N LEU A 14 -6.21 11.93 -4.93
CA LEU A 14 -6.98 10.75 -4.59
C LEU A 14 -7.67 10.09 -5.80
N PRO A 15 -8.30 10.84 -6.73
CA PRO A 15 -8.90 10.22 -7.91
C PRO A 15 -7.91 9.41 -8.74
N GLU A 16 -6.72 9.95 -8.97
CA GLU A 16 -5.68 9.26 -9.75
C GLU A 16 -5.15 8.03 -9.02
N VAL A 17 -4.93 8.12 -7.71
CA VAL A 17 -4.50 7.00 -6.89
C VAL A 17 -5.53 5.88 -6.93
N MET A 18 -6.82 6.19 -6.81
CA MET A 18 -7.87 5.18 -6.89
C MET A 18 -7.94 4.54 -8.26
N GLU A 19 -7.71 5.30 -9.32
CA GLU A 19 -7.64 4.73 -10.67
C GLU A 19 -6.50 3.72 -10.80
N MET A 20 -5.31 4.06 -10.29
CA MET A 20 -4.17 3.15 -10.28
C MET A 20 -4.48 1.84 -9.54
N ILE A 21 -5.09 1.95 -8.37
CA ILE A 21 -5.42 0.78 -7.54
C ILE A 21 -6.48 -0.08 -8.23
N TYR A 22 -7.52 0.52 -8.80
CA TYR A 22 -8.57 -0.23 -9.47
C TYR A 22 -8.12 -0.85 -10.80
N GLN A 23 -7.15 -0.28 -11.48
CA GLN A 23 -6.56 -0.91 -12.66
C GLN A 23 -5.84 -2.22 -12.30
N GLU A 24 -5.19 -2.27 -11.14
CA GLU A 24 -4.45 -3.47 -10.70
C GLU A 24 -5.35 -4.51 -10.04
N TRP A 25 -6.28 -4.07 -9.19
CA TRP A 25 -7.03 -5.00 -8.32
C TRP A 25 -8.54 -4.80 -8.34
N GLY A 26 -9.08 -3.94 -9.21
CA GLY A 26 -10.51 -3.61 -9.21
C GLY A 26 -11.41 -4.82 -9.36
N GLN A 27 -10.95 -5.85 -10.05
CA GLN A 27 -11.69 -7.10 -10.26
C GLN A 27 -11.97 -7.85 -8.94
N PHE A 28 -11.17 -7.58 -7.90
CA PHE A 28 -11.30 -8.22 -6.58
C PHE A 28 -12.10 -7.37 -5.60
N PHE A 29 -12.46 -6.15 -5.96
CA PHE A 29 -13.18 -5.23 -5.06
C PHE A 29 -14.69 -5.37 -5.27
N THR A 30 -15.42 -5.34 -4.14
CA THR A 30 -16.89 -5.40 -4.16
C THR A 30 -17.52 -4.02 -4.29
N LYS A 31 -16.77 -2.95 -4.00
CA LYS A 31 -17.26 -1.57 -4.00
C LYS A 31 -16.72 -0.81 -5.21
N PRO A 32 -17.55 0.04 -5.86
CA PRO A 32 -17.05 0.89 -6.94
C PRO A 32 -16.08 1.96 -6.42
N ALA A 33 -15.22 2.45 -7.32
CA ALA A 33 -14.17 3.42 -6.98
C ALA A 33 -14.72 4.68 -6.32
N GLU A 34 -15.87 5.18 -6.78
CA GLU A 34 -16.47 6.39 -6.23
C GLU A 34 -16.89 6.20 -4.76
N GLN A 35 -17.44 5.04 -4.43
CA GLN A 35 -17.81 4.72 -3.06
C GLN A 35 -16.57 4.62 -2.18
N LYS A 36 -15.52 3.98 -2.68
CA LYS A 36 -14.25 3.83 -1.94
C LYS A 36 -13.59 5.18 -1.68
N LYS A 37 -13.62 6.08 -2.67
CA LYS A 37 -13.11 7.44 -2.50
C LYS A 37 -13.87 8.19 -1.40
N ALA A 38 -15.19 8.06 -1.38
CA ALA A 38 -16.03 8.72 -0.37
C ALA A 38 -15.68 8.20 1.04
N GLU A 39 -15.49 6.90 1.20
CA GLU A 39 -15.11 6.29 2.47
C GLU A 39 -13.74 6.80 2.95
N ILE A 40 -12.77 6.92 2.05
CA ILE A 40 -11.45 7.42 2.36
C ILE A 40 -11.51 8.89 2.78
N LYS A 41 -12.25 9.73 2.06
CA LYS A 41 -12.43 11.13 2.42
C LYS A 41 -13.07 11.28 3.80
N ASN A 42 -14.07 10.45 4.09
CA ASN A 42 -14.72 10.45 5.40
C ASN A 42 -13.75 10.04 6.51
N ALA A 43 -12.94 9.02 6.28
CA ALA A 43 -11.92 8.58 7.25
C ALA A 43 -10.93 9.71 7.56
N ILE A 44 -10.51 10.46 6.54
CA ILE A 44 -9.62 11.61 6.71
C ILE A 44 -10.29 12.69 7.54
N LEU A 45 -11.55 13.04 7.23
CA LEU A 45 -12.31 14.05 7.96
C LEU A 45 -12.50 13.69 9.43
N GLN A 46 -12.67 12.40 9.72
CA GLN A 46 -12.82 11.89 11.08
C GLN A 46 -11.50 11.63 11.79
N LYS A 47 -10.38 11.90 11.11
CA LYS A 47 -9.02 11.70 11.65
C LYS A 47 -8.79 10.25 12.10
N ASN A 48 -9.35 9.30 11.35
CA ASN A 48 -9.13 7.87 11.61
C ASN A 48 -7.67 7.50 11.37
N ASP A 49 -7.15 6.56 12.15
CA ASP A 49 -5.76 6.09 12.00
C ASP A 49 -5.56 5.32 10.70
N PHE A 50 -6.61 4.71 10.16
CA PHE A 50 -6.55 3.89 8.96
C PHE A 50 -7.74 4.16 8.05
N PRO A 51 -7.57 4.00 6.74
CA PRO A 51 -6.33 3.70 6.05
C PRO A 51 -5.42 4.93 5.97
N GLN A 52 -4.10 4.70 5.86
CA GLN A 52 -3.13 5.74 5.53
C GLN A 52 -2.64 5.48 4.11
N ILE A 53 -2.91 6.40 3.21
CA ILE A 53 -2.52 6.28 1.81
C ILE A 53 -1.38 7.25 1.55
N TYR A 54 -0.30 6.74 0.94
CA TYR A 54 0.87 7.51 0.60
C TYR A 54 1.02 7.59 -0.91
N VAL A 55 1.45 8.75 -1.39
CA VAL A 55 1.60 9.05 -2.80
C VAL A 55 3.05 9.45 -3.07
N VAL A 56 3.65 8.85 -4.09
CA VAL A 56 4.99 9.22 -4.55
C VAL A 56 4.84 10.03 -5.83
N LYS A 57 5.44 11.21 -5.86
CA LYS A 57 5.34 12.13 -7.00
C LYS A 57 6.74 12.49 -7.53
N GLN A 58 6.83 12.62 -8.84
CA GLN A 58 8.00 13.14 -9.55
C GLN A 58 7.55 14.38 -10.31
N ASN A 59 8.06 15.56 -9.94
CA ASN A 59 7.68 16.84 -10.57
C ASN A 59 6.16 17.03 -10.60
N ASP A 60 5.51 16.83 -9.46
CA ASP A 60 4.06 16.94 -9.28
C ASP A 60 3.22 15.90 -10.03
N VAL A 61 3.87 14.88 -10.59
CA VAL A 61 3.19 13.78 -11.28
C VAL A 61 3.18 12.55 -10.37
N VAL A 62 2.01 11.97 -10.15
CA VAL A 62 1.87 10.74 -9.37
C VAL A 62 2.51 9.58 -10.12
N VAL A 63 3.47 8.90 -9.50
CA VAL A 63 4.17 7.75 -10.12
C VAL A 63 3.93 6.44 -9.37
N ALA A 64 3.63 6.51 -8.08
CA ALA A 64 3.44 5.31 -7.25
C ALA A 64 2.60 5.63 -6.03
N SER A 65 2.10 4.57 -5.38
CA SER A 65 1.32 4.69 -4.16
C SER A 65 1.42 3.43 -3.34
N PHE A 66 1.20 3.54 -2.03
CA PHE A 66 1.01 2.40 -1.14
C PHE A 66 0.09 2.79 0.01
N THR A 67 -0.51 1.79 0.65
CA THR A 67 -1.52 2.00 1.69
C THR A 67 -1.16 1.19 2.93
N ILE A 68 -1.38 1.77 4.10
CA ILE A 68 -1.34 1.06 5.37
C ILE A 68 -2.78 0.89 5.82
N LYS A 69 -3.21 -0.35 6.01
CA LYS A 69 -4.57 -0.71 6.39
C LYS A 69 -4.59 -1.36 7.77
N GLN A 70 -5.72 -1.22 8.45
CA GLN A 70 -5.94 -1.94 9.68
C GLN A 70 -6.15 -3.43 9.41
N LYS A 71 -6.85 -3.78 8.32
CA LYS A 71 -7.18 -5.16 7.95
C LYS A 71 -7.10 -5.34 6.45
N ASP A 72 -6.47 -6.41 6.00
CA ASP A 72 -6.33 -6.73 4.57
C ASP A 72 -6.76 -8.16 4.23
N LEU A 73 -6.86 -9.05 5.21
CA LEU A 73 -7.41 -10.39 5.07
C LEU A 73 -8.61 -10.55 5.99
N ASP A 74 -9.68 -11.17 5.48
CA ASP A 74 -10.84 -11.51 6.28
C ASP A 74 -10.45 -12.62 7.28
N ASP A 75 -11.16 -12.66 8.42
CA ASP A 75 -10.94 -13.66 9.47
C ASP A 75 -9.50 -13.71 10.00
N CYS A 76 -8.83 -12.56 9.99
CA CYS A 76 -7.44 -12.45 10.45
C CYS A 76 -7.30 -11.23 11.36
N ASP A 77 -6.78 -11.45 12.57
CA ASP A 77 -6.63 -10.38 13.57
C ASP A 77 -5.29 -9.65 13.49
N LEU A 78 -4.42 -10.05 12.55
CA LEU A 78 -3.12 -9.39 12.38
C LEU A 78 -3.32 -7.97 11.85
N SER A 79 -2.51 -7.05 12.34
CA SER A 79 -2.59 -5.62 11.98
C SER A 79 -1.31 -4.89 12.38
N PRO A 80 -0.91 -3.80 11.71
CA PRO A 80 -1.47 -3.27 10.47
C PRO A 80 -0.90 -3.97 9.23
N TRP A 81 -1.44 -3.62 8.06
CA TRP A 81 -1.08 -4.24 6.78
C TRP A 81 -0.55 -3.21 5.79
N LEU A 82 0.55 -3.55 5.13
CA LEU A 82 0.99 -2.87 3.91
C LEU A 82 0.21 -3.47 2.75
N ALA A 83 -0.44 -2.64 1.96
CA ALA A 83 -1.31 -3.08 0.88
C ALA A 83 -1.29 -2.11 -0.29
N CYS A 84 -1.81 -2.54 -1.42
CA CYS A 84 -2.00 -1.68 -2.60
C CYS A 84 -0.71 -0.97 -3.04
N VAL A 85 0.41 -1.68 -2.99
CA VAL A 85 1.71 -1.16 -3.46
C VAL A 85 1.71 -1.20 -4.98
N VAL A 86 1.79 -0.04 -5.61
CA VAL A 86 1.69 0.05 -7.07
C VAL A 86 2.57 1.16 -7.62
N VAL A 87 3.29 0.85 -8.71
CA VAL A 87 3.94 1.84 -9.57
C VAL A 87 3.04 2.00 -10.79
N LYS A 88 2.73 3.23 -11.15
CA LYS A 88 1.88 3.54 -12.30
C LYS A 88 2.47 2.89 -13.55
N LYS A 89 1.61 2.28 -14.37
CA LYS A 89 2.03 1.39 -15.47
C LYS A 89 3.09 2.01 -16.37
N GLN A 90 2.92 3.26 -16.80
CA GLN A 90 3.87 3.93 -17.71
C GLN A 90 5.21 4.27 -17.06
N TYR A 91 5.31 4.16 -15.73
CA TYR A 91 6.55 4.46 -14.99
C TYR A 91 7.28 3.20 -14.52
N ARG A 92 6.79 2.01 -14.85
CA ARG A 92 7.43 0.75 -14.47
C ARG A 92 8.72 0.54 -15.27
N GLY A 93 9.69 -0.15 -14.65
CA GLY A 93 10.97 -0.42 -15.26
C GLY A 93 11.94 0.75 -15.28
N LYS A 94 11.69 1.80 -14.49
CA LYS A 94 12.50 3.02 -14.46
C LYS A 94 13.15 3.28 -13.10
N GLY A 95 13.12 2.28 -12.21
CA GLY A 95 13.77 2.39 -10.89
C GLY A 95 12.89 2.95 -9.79
N TYR A 96 11.62 3.28 -10.04
CA TYR A 96 10.71 3.80 -9.01
C TYR A 96 10.40 2.78 -7.93
N GLY A 97 10.42 1.48 -8.25
CA GLY A 97 10.18 0.43 -7.27
C GLY A 97 11.18 0.45 -6.12
N ARG A 98 12.46 0.75 -6.41
CA ARG A 98 13.49 0.87 -5.39
C ARG A 98 13.24 2.06 -4.49
N GLN A 99 12.89 3.21 -5.05
CA GLN A 99 12.57 4.41 -4.28
C GLN A 99 11.32 4.17 -3.43
N LEU A 100 10.32 3.50 -3.99
CA LEU A 100 9.10 3.14 -3.29
C LEU A 100 9.39 2.27 -2.06
N LEU A 101 10.29 1.27 -2.19
CA LEU A 101 10.70 0.45 -1.06
C LEU A 101 11.34 1.26 0.06
N GLU A 102 12.18 2.24 -0.28
CA GLU A 102 12.81 3.09 0.74
C GLU A 102 11.76 3.93 1.48
N TYR A 103 10.77 4.47 0.79
CA TYR A 103 9.66 5.18 1.42
C TYR A 103 8.84 4.26 2.31
N ILE A 104 8.53 3.06 1.82
CA ILE A 104 7.78 2.05 2.60
C ILE A 104 8.54 1.73 3.89
N LYS A 105 9.85 1.51 3.80
CA LYS A 105 10.69 1.23 4.96
C LYS A 105 10.56 2.33 6.01
N THR A 106 10.70 3.59 5.58
CA THR A 106 10.59 4.75 6.47
C THR A 106 9.24 4.78 7.19
N ILE A 107 8.15 4.51 6.47
CA ILE A 107 6.82 4.49 7.07
C ILE A 107 6.65 3.29 8.00
N CYS A 108 7.13 2.11 7.62
CA CYS A 108 7.05 0.92 8.47
C CYS A 108 7.79 1.07 9.79
N GLU A 109 8.84 1.88 9.83
CA GLU A 109 9.58 2.14 11.05
C GLU A 109 8.76 2.87 12.12
N LYS A 110 7.63 3.45 11.74
CA LYS A 110 6.69 4.10 12.68
C LYS A 110 5.79 3.10 13.41
N TYR A 111 5.81 1.84 13.01
CA TYR A 111 4.95 0.78 13.56
C TYR A 111 5.83 -0.32 14.16
N PRO A 112 5.41 -0.91 15.29
CA PRO A 112 6.19 -2.01 15.90
C PRO A 112 6.21 -3.26 15.04
N GLN A 113 5.18 -3.43 14.19
CA GLN A 113 5.08 -4.56 13.27
C GLN A 113 4.25 -4.17 12.06
N MET A 114 4.47 -4.86 10.96
CA MET A 114 3.73 -4.66 9.72
C MET A 114 3.62 -6.01 9.00
N TYR A 115 2.44 -6.27 8.44
CA TYR A 115 2.18 -7.49 7.69
C TYR A 115 1.93 -7.17 6.22
N LEU A 116 2.20 -8.12 5.35
CA LEU A 116 1.78 -8.08 3.95
C LEU A 116 1.63 -9.50 3.42
N PHE A 117 0.85 -9.64 2.36
CA PHE A 117 0.85 -10.87 1.58
C PHE A 117 1.06 -10.52 0.10
N THR A 118 1.78 -11.37 -0.62
CA THR A 118 2.16 -11.10 -2.00
C THR A 118 2.57 -12.39 -2.72
N THR A 119 2.52 -12.36 -4.04
CA THR A 119 3.10 -13.40 -4.89
C THR A 119 4.56 -13.13 -5.23
N LEU A 120 5.07 -11.93 -4.94
CA LEU A 120 6.45 -11.54 -5.22
C LEU A 120 7.43 -12.22 -4.27
N GLU A 121 8.61 -12.52 -4.77
CA GLU A 121 9.74 -13.05 -3.98
C GLU A 121 10.93 -12.10 -4.09
N ASN A 122 11.75 -12.06 -3.05
CA ASN A 122 12.99 -11.29 -3.03
C ASN A 122 12.80 -9.79 -3.26
N PHE A 123 11.64 -9.26 -2.89
CA PHE A 123 11.34 -7.84 -3.03
C PHE A 123 11.27 -7.17 -1.66
N TYR A 124 10.29 -7.57 -0.84
CA TYR A 124 10.07 -6.94 0.47
C TYR A 124 11.09 -7.37 1.52
N GLU A 125 11.77 -8.50 1.32
CA GLU A 125 12.86 -8.95 2.19
C GLU A 125 13.98 -7.92 2.26
N LYS A 126 14.17 -7.13 1.20
CA LYS A 126 15.18 -6.07 1.14
C LYS A 126 14.99 -4.99 2.19
N ILE A 127 13.77 -4.83 2.71
CA ILE A 127 13.46 -3.83 3.73
C ILE A 127 13.05 -4.47 5.07
N GLY A 128 13.38 -5.74 5.26
CA GLY A 128 13.26 -6.40 6.57
C GLY A 128 12.02 -7.25 6.77
N PHE A 129 11.22 -7.48 5.73
CA PHE A 129 10.10 -8.42 5.82
C PHE A 129 10.61 -9.85 5.80
N GLU A 130 10.03 -10.69 6.66
CA GLU A 130 10.37 -12.11 6.80
C GLU A 130 9.15 -12.96 6.51
N TYR A 131 9.37 -14.05 5.77
CA TYR A 131 8.33 -14.99 5.39
C TYR A 131 7.80 -15.75 6.62
N ILE A 132 6.47 -15.88 6.71
CA ILE A 132 5.80 -16.66 7.75
C ILE A 132 5.27 -17.97 7.19
N LYS A 133 4.41 -17.90 6.18
CA LYS A 133 3.72 -19.07 5.60
C LYS A 133 3.05 -18.71 4.29
N ASP A 134 2.64 -19.72 3.56
CA ASP A 134 1.78 -19.55 2.40
C ASP A 134 0.32 -19.38 2.83
N ILE A 135 -0.43 -18.57 2.09
CA ILE A 135 -1.88 -18.42 2.26
C ILE A 135 -2.54 -18.53 0.89
N ASN A 136 -3.78 -19.00 0.88
CA ASN A 136 -4.61 -18.98 -0.34
C ASN A 136 -5.47 -17.73 -0.29
N HIS A 137 -5.34 -16.87 -1.30
CA HIS A 137 -6.13 -15.66 -1.42
C HIS A 137 -6.72 -15.60 -2.83
N ASN A 138 -8.04 -15.64 -2.93
CA ASN A 138 -8.77 -15.62 -4.20
C ASN A 138 -8.32 -16.74 -5.17
N GLY A 139 -8.01 -17.93 -4.62
CA GLY A 139 -7.58 -19.08 -5.42
C GLY A 139 -6.11 -19.06 -5.82
N GLU A 140 -5.35 -18.08 -5.37
CA GLU A 140 -3.93 -17.95 -5.67
C GLU A 140 -3.10 -18.09 -4.40
N ILE A 141 -1.98 -18.81 -4.49
CA ILE A 141 -1.07 -18.97 -3.35
C ILE A 141 -0.23 -17.70 -3.21
N ASN A 142 -0.36 -17.07 -2.07
CA ASN A 142 0.42 -15.89 -1.69
C ASN A 142 1.32 -16.23 -0.50
N LYS A 143 2.34 -15.43 -0.30
CA LYS A 143 3.24 -15.54 0.85
C LYS A 143 2.89 -14.43 1.85
N LEU A 144 2.75 -14.83 3.11
CA LEU A 144 2.52 -13.90 4.22
C LEU A 144 3.86 -13.54 4.85
N TYR A 145 4.09 -12.26 5.02
CA TYR A 145 5.33 -11.71 5.59
C TYR A 145 5.02 -10.84 6.81
N ILE A 146 6.01 -10.75 7.69
CA ILE A 146 6.01 -9.81 8.82
C ILE A 146 7.30 -9.00 8.82
N ARG A 147 7.19 -7.72 9.19
CA ARG A 147 8.34 -6.88 9.51
C ARG A 147 8.20 -6.41 10.94
N LYS A 148 9.24 -6.61 11.74
CA LYS A 148 9.30 -6.12 13.12
C LYS A 148 10.30 -4.98 13.20
N THR A 149 9.86 -3.85 13.76
CA THR A 149 10.74 -2.72 13.99
C THR A 149 11.53 -2.99 15.27
N LYS A 150 12.85 -2.90 15.16
CA LYS A 150 13.73 -3.06 16.32
C LYS A 150 13.73 -1.76 17.12
N VAL A 151 13.58 -1.88 18.41
CA VAL A 151 13.59 -0.76 19.35
C VAL A 151 14.99 -0.60 19.95
#